data_3db97633ed91a488485da21ccd034e51
#
_entry.id   3db97633ed91a488485da21ccd034e51
#
_cell.length_a   1.000
_cell.length_b   1.000
_cell.length_c   1.000
_cell.angle_alpha   90.00
_cell.angle_beta   90.00
_cell.angle_gamma   90.00
#
_symmetry.space_group_name_H-M   'P 1'
#
loop_
_entity.id
_entity.type
_entity.pdbx_description
1 polymer ?
#
loop_
_entity_poly.entity_id
_entity_poly.type
_entity_poly.pdbx_seq_one_letter_code
_entity_poly.pdbx_strand_id
1 'polypeptide(L)'
;MTVTETASAVPTAPSAPLPPLAARARATGGSPVRDILAVTARPEVINFAGGLPAPELFDAEGIAAAYRDVLAETPARALQYSTTEGEPTLRAALAARTSARGLATDADDILVTTGSQQALSLLATALLEPGDTVLVERPCYLAALQAFGFAGARVVAVPGDEDGIDPVALEELVLRERPKLLYTVPTFSNPTGRTMPAARRAAVAEVAGRRGLWIVEDDPYGELRFEGERVPWIASYEGARDRTVLLGSFSKVMAPGLRLGWLRAPAELLRACAVAKQAADLHTPTVNQLAAARYLADRDLDAHVTRVAAAYGARRDAMLAGLAEALPAGSVWTRPEGGMFLWARLPDGYDTTALLPEVVRHDVAYVPGAPFHAGEPDRATLRLCFVTQTPDEIAEGLRRLGAGLGTARRATRLPS
;
A
#
# COMPACT_ATOMS: atom_id res chain seq x y z
N MET A 1 46.25 -0.76 -42.79
CA MET A 1 45.78 -2.11 -42.48
C MET A 1 44.90 -2.02 -41.25
N THR A 2 43.62 -1.97 -41.47
CA THR A 2 42.58 -1.88 -40.44
C THR A 2 42.07 -3.30 -40.17
N VAL A 3 42.34 -3.81 -39.00
CA VAL A 3 41.86 -5.13 -38.57
C VAL A 3 40.44 -4.94 -38.02
N THR A 4 39.45 -5.40 -38.75
CA THR A 4 38.06 -5.53 -38.32
C THR A 4 37.91 -6.81 -37.49
N GLU A 5 37.84 -6.68 -36.17
CA GLU A 5 37.49 -7.78 -35.26
C GLU A 5 35.99 -8.03 -35.36
N THR A 6 35.61 -9.11 -36.03
CA THR A 6 34.25 -9.64 -36.03
C THR A 6 34.02 -10.33 -34.69
N ALA A 7 33.25 -9.71 -33.80
CA ALA A 7 32.75 -10.35 -32.58
C ALA A 7 31.84 -11.54 -32.97
N SER A 8 32.35 -12.75 -32.81
CA SER A 8 31.61 -13.99 -32.94
C SER A 8 30.56 -14.07 -31.86
N ALA A 9 29.27 -14.03 -32.23
CA ALA A 9 28.15 -14.26 -31.32
C ALA A 9 28.26 -15.71 -30.77
N VAL A 10 28.47 -15.84 -29.46
CA VAL A 10 28.42 -17.15 -28.78
C VAL A 10 26.99 -17.68 -28.95
N PRO A 11 26.80 -18.89 -29.50
CA PRO A 11 25.49 -19.49 -29.61
C PRO A 11 24.93 -19.70 -28.17
N THR A 12 23.82 -19.08 -27.85
CA THR A 12 23.09 -19.40 -26.60
C THR A 12 22.57 -20.83 -26.71
N ALA A 13 23.11 -21.74 -25.91
CA ALA A 13 22.58 -23.08 -25.77
C ALA A 13 21.08 -23.01 -25.46
N PRO A 14 20.23 -23.90 -26.04
CA PRO A 14 18.81 -23.91 -25.70
C PRO A 14 18.65 -24.10 -24.19
N SER A 15 17.93 -23.18 -23.54
CA SER A 15 17.68 -23.26 -22.09
C SER A 15 16.94 -24.58 -21.81
N ALA A 16 17.39 -25.33 -20.81
CA ALA A 16 16.69 -26.54 -20.38
C ALA A 16 15.21 -26.22 -20.10
N PRO A 17 14.27 -27.12 -20.44
CA PRO A 17 12.87 -26.88 -20.17
C PRO A 17 12.63 -26.70 -18.68
N LEU A 18 11.93 -25.62 -18.30
CA LEU A 18 11.58 -25.36 -16.91
C LEU A 18 10.65 -26.47 -16.38
N PRO A 19 10.75 -26.84 -15.09
CA PRO A 19 9.75 -27.71 -14.49
C PRO A 19 8.36 -27.02 -14.52
N PRO A 20 7.26 -27.77 -14.52
CA PRO A 20 5.92 -27.20 -14.49
C PRO A 20 5.75 -26.26 -13.29
N LEU A 21 5.40 -25.02 -13.57
CA LEU A 21 5.12 -24.04 -12.51
C LEU A 21 3.83 -24.43 -11.74
N ALA A 22 3.77 -24.10 -10.44
CA ALA A 22 2.55 -24.25 -9.66
C ALA A 22 1.39 -23.46 -10.27
N ALA A 23 0.17 -23.97 -10.17
CA ALA A 23 -1.03 -23.33 -10.74
C ALA A 23 -1.18 -21.88 -10.26
N ARG A 24 -0.96 -21.63 -8.96
CA ARG A 24 -1.00 -20.29 -8.36
C ARG A 24 0.01 -19.32 -9.00
N ALA A 25 1.21 -19.77 -9.33
CA ALA A 25 2.23 -18.94 -9.97
C ALA A 25 1.89 -18.59 -11.43
N ARG A 26 1.15 -19.48 -12.12
CA ARG A 26 0.66 -19.22 -13.47
C ARG A 26 -0.57 -18.30 -13.48
N ALA A 27 -1.41 -18.40 -12.44
CA ALA A 27 -2.66 -17.64 -12.35
C ALA A 27 -2.44 -16.20 -11.87
N THR A 28 -1.34 -15.93 -11.13
CA THR A 28 -1.06 -14.61 -10.58
C THR A 28 -0.18 -13.81 -11.56
N GLY A 29 -0.72 -12.71 -12.09
CA GLY A 29 0.03 -11.79 -12.95
C GLY A 29 1.04 -10.95 -12.19
N GLY A 30 1.97 -10.31 -12.92
CA GLY A 30 2.86 -9.27 -12.37
C GLY A 30 2.09 -8.05 -11.85
N SER A 31 2.81 -7.11 -11.26
CA SER A 31 2.20 -5.85 -10.78
C SER A 31 2.10 -4.84 -11.93
N PRO A 32 0.90 -4.47 -12.41
CA PRO A 32 0.74 -3.43 -13.44
C PRO A 32 1.37 -2.10 -13.03
N VAL A 33 1.39 -1.77 -11.74
CA VAL A 33 2.07 -0.55 -11.23
C VAL A 33 3.57 -0.64 -11.46
N ARG A 34 4.18 -1.82 -11.23
CA ARG A 34 5.62 -2.03 -11.47
C ARG A 34 5.97 -1.88 -12.95
N ASP A 35 5.11 -2.39 -13.83
CA ASP A 35 5.32 -2.30 -15.27
C ASP A 35 5.25 -0.84 -15.74
N ILE A 36 4.30 -0.06 -15.21
CA ILE A 36 4.20 1.39 -15.47
C ILE A 36 5.45 2.11 -14.96
N LEU A 37 5.90 1.82 -13.73
CA LEU A 37 7.09 2.45 -13.16
C LEU A 37 8.35 2.13 -13.98
N ALA A 38 8.49 0.93 -14.53
CA ALA A 38 9.60 0.56 -15.40
C ALA A 38 9.62 1.36 -16.72
N VAL A 39 8.45 1.58 -17.32
CA VAL A 39 8.31 2.37 -18.57
C VAL A 39 8.51 3.86 -18.33
N THR A 40 8.19 4.35 -17.14
CA THR A 40 8.25 5.77 -16.77
C THR A 40 9.50 6.15 -15.96
N ALA A 41 10.49 5.25 -15.87
CA ALA A 41 11.78 5.51 -15.19
C ALA A 41 12.72 6.39 -16.04
N ARG A 42 12.20 7.50 -16.58
CA ARG A 42 12.94 8.51 -17.34
C ARG A 42 12.92 9.83 -16.59
N PRO A 43 14.05 10.56 -16.47
CA PRO A 43 14.14 11.79 -15.66
C PRO A 43 13.16 12.89 -16.07
N GLU A 44 12.80 12.95 -17.35
CA GLU A 44 11.89 13.94 -17.91
C GLU A 44 10.41 13.67 -17.59
N VAL A 45 10.07 12.44 -17.11
CA VAL A 45 8.69 12.07 -16.81
C VAL A 45 8.30 12.53 -15.41
N ILE A 46 7.30 13.40 -15.33
CA ILE A 46 6.64 13.74 -14.06
C ILE A 46 5.75 12.57 -13.68
N ASN A 47 6.14 11.87 -12.61
CA ASN A 47 5.56 10.59 -12.28
C ASN A 47 4.53 10.68 -11.15
N PHE A 48 3.24 10.72 -11.48
CA PHE A 48 2.13 10.58 -10.54
C PHE A 48 1.68 9.12 -10.33
N ALA A 49 2.36 8.15 -10.98
CA ALA A 49 2.02 6.72 -10.84
C ALA A 49 2.63 6.09 -9.57
N GLY A 50 3.75 6.60 -9.09
CA GLY A 50 4.47 6.05 -7.94
C GLY A 50 3.65 6.07 -6.66
N GLY A 51 3.92 5.13 -5.75
CA GLY A 51 3.42 5.13 -4.37
C GLY A 51 4.59 5.21 -3.40
N LEU A 52 5.63 5.96 -3.79
CA LEU A 52 6.86 6.14 -3.02
C LEU A 52 6.76 7.42 -2.18
N PRO A 53 7.20 7.41 -0.93
CA PRO A 53 7.34 8.65 -0.16
C PRO A 53 8.44 9.53 -0.76
N ALA A 54 8.38 10.82 -0.50
CA ALA A 54 9.32 11.82 -0.96
C ALA A 54 10.72 11.61 -0.35
N PRO A 55 11.76 11.29 -1.12
CA PRO A 55 13.06 10.92 -0.57
C PRO A 55 13.78 12.10 0.11
N GLU A 56 13.54 13.32 -0.32
CA GLU A 56 14.12 14.54 0.26
C GLU A 56 13.55 14.88 1.65
N LEU A 57 12.45 14.23 2.05
CA LEU A 57 11.85 14.39 3.36
C LEU A 57 12.30 13.30 4.36
N PHE A 58 13.11 12.33 3.96
CA PHE A 58 13.63 11.33 4.90
C PHE A 58 14.58 11.98 5.92
N ASP A 59 14.45 11.58 7.19
CA ASP A 59 15.45 11.90 8.21
C ASP A 59 16.69 10.99 8.06
N ALA A 60 17.40 11.19 6.94
CA ALA A 60 18.57 10.37 6.60
C ALA A 60 19.68 10.48 7.66
N GLU A 61 19.87 11.66 8.27
CA GLU A 61 20.86 11.89 9.31
C GLU A 61 20.51 11.12 10.59
N GLY A 62 19.25 11.21 11.05
CA GLY A 62 18.77 10.51 12.24
C GLY A 62 18.84 8.99 12.07
N ILE A 63 18.46 8.48 10.89
CA ILE A 63 18.54 7.06 10.55
C ILE A 63 20.03 6.62 10.53
N ALA A 64 20.92 7.36 9.86
CA ALA A 64 22.35 7.04 9.81
C ALA A 64 22.99 7.04 11.20
N ALA A 65 22.62 7.98 12.09
CA ALA A 65 23.07 8.01 13.46
C ALA A 65 22.65 6.74 14.22
N ALA A 66 21.37 6.34 14.12
CA ALA A 66 20.87 5.15 14.79
C ALA A 66 21.61 3.88 14.34
N TYR A 67 21.89 3.71 13.05
CA TYR A 67 22.68 2.57 12.55
C TYR A 67 24.10 2.60 13.06
N ARG A 68 24.76 3.76 13.06
CA ARG A 68 26.13 3.92 13.57
C ARG A 68 26.23 3.53 15.04
N ASP A 69 25.29 4.03 15.87
CA ASP A 69 25.29 3.80 17.30
C ASP A 69 25.04 2.30 17.61
N VAL A 70 24.08 1.68 16.95
CA VAL A 70 23.79 0.24 17.09
C VAL A 70 25.00 -0.61 16.72
N LEU A 71 25.68 -0.31 15.62
CA LEU A 71 26.87 -1.06 15.18
C LEU A 71 28.10 -0.77 16.04
N ALA A 72 28.19 0.39 16.67
CA ALA A 72 29.28 0.71 17.61
C ALA A 72 29.07 0.05 18.99
N GLU A 73 27.84 0.10 19.52
CA GLU A 73 27.54 -0.33 20.88
C GLU A 73 27.26 -1.85 20.99
N THR A 74 26.55 -2.43 20.00
CA THR A 74 26.10 -3.82 20.05
C THR A 74 26.32 -4.60 18.76
N PRO A 75 27.53 -4.57 18.14
CA PRO A 75 27.76 -5.17 16.82
C PRO A 75 27.46 -6.67 16.79
N ALA A 76 27.84 -7.41 17.84
CA ALA A 76 27.62 -8.85 17.91
C ALA A 76 26.12 -9.20 17.88
N ARG A 77 25.26 -8.42 18.55
CA ARG A 77 23.81 -8.61 18.52
C ARG A 77 23.22 -8.18 17.19
N ALA A 78 23.62 -7.02 16.68
CA ALA A 78 23.07 -6.44 15.46
C ALA A 78 23.31 -7.30 14.22
N LEU A 79 24.42 -8.03 14.18
CA LEU A 79 24.83 -8.86 13.05
C LEU A 79 24.52 -10.34 13.21
N GLN A 80 23.92 -10.76 14.33
CA GLN A 80 23.55 -12.14 14.59
C GLN A 80 22.06 -12.39 14.24
N TYR A 81 21.69 -13.65 14.13
CA TYR A 81 20.27 -14.07 14.09
C TYR A 81 19.51 -13.59 15.32
N SER A 82 18.20 -13.32 15.13
CA SER A 82 17.30 -12.89 16.19
C SER A 82 16.05 -13.77 16.27
N THR A 83 15.15 -13.41 17.16
CA THR A 83 13.84 -14.09 17.29
C THR A 83 12.97 -13.81 16.08
N THR A 84 12.13 -14.78 15.73
CA THR A 84 11.17 -14.66 14.62
C THR A 84 10.15 -13.56 14.86
N GLU A 85 9.72 -13.40 16.12
CA GLU A 85 8.74 -12.39 16.54
C GLU A 85 9.27 -10.97 16.41
N GLY A 86 10.57 -10.81 16.43
CA GLY A 86 11.26 -9.52 16.34
C GLY A 86 11.92 -9.09 17.65
N GLU A 87 12.77 -8.08 17.55
CA GLU A 87 13.53 -7.54 18.67
C GLU A 87 12.62 -6.99 19.77
N PRO A 88 12.81 -7.41 21.03
CA PRO A 88 11.94 -7.02 22.14
C PRO A 88 11.82 -5.51 22.33
N THR A 89 12.90 -4.76 22.11
CA THR A 89 12.93 -3.30 22.23
C THR A 89 12.04 -2.63 21.17
N LEU A 90 12.05 -3.14 19.93
CA LEU A 90 11.19 -2.63 18.88
C LEU A 90 9.72 -3.00 19.12
N ARG A 91 9.44 -4.25 19.52
CA ARG A 91 8.08 -4.72 19.84
C ARG A 91 7.46 -3.87 20.97
N ALA A 92 8.24 -3.59 22.04
CA ALA A 92 7.80 -2.72 23.13
C ALA A 92 7.51 -1.28 22.67
N ALA A 93 8.37 -0.70 21.83
CA ALA A 93 8.16 0.64 21.29
C ALA A 93 6.90 0.71 20.40
N LEU A 94 6.67 -0.31 19.56
CA LEU A 94 5.47 -0.40 18.71
C LEU A 94 4.20 -0.58 19.55
N ALA A 95 4.23 -1.42 20.59
CA ALA A 95 3.12 -1.62 21.50
C ALA A 95 2.75 -0.32 22.25
N ALA A 96 3.76 0.39 22.78
CA ALA A 96 3.56 1.68 23.43
C ALA A 96 2.93 2.72 22.48
N ARG A 97 3.44 2.81 21.23
CA ARG A 97 2.91 3.71 20.19
C ARG A 97 1.47 3.36 19.80
N THR A 98 1.16 2.07 19.66
CA THR A 98 -0.20 1.60 19.37
C THR A 98 -1.16 1.90 20.50
N SER A 99 -0.74 1.67 21.75
CA SER A 99 -1.54 1.96 22.96
C SER A 99 -1.79 3.45 23.11
N ALA A 100 -0.79 4.31 22.87
CA ALA A 100 -0.93 5.77 22.90
C ALA A 100 -1.94 6.29 21.86
N ARG A 101 -2.16 5.51 20.78
CA ARG A 101 -3.14 5.81 19.72
C ARG A 101 -4.54 5.21 19.98
N GLY A 102 -4.77 4.63 21.15
CA GLY A 102 -6.09 4.21 21.63
C GLY A 102 -6.42 2.73 21.44
N LEU A 103 -5.45 1.87 21.09
CA LEU A 103 -5.62 0.43 21.05
C LEU A 103 -4.63 -0.23 22.02
N ALA A 104 -5.11 -0.64 23.21
CA ALA A 104 -4.30 -1.32 24.20
C ALA A 104 -3.58 -2.52 23.57
N THR A 105 -2.26 -2.55 23.69
CA THR A 105 -1.39 -3.50 23.00
C THR A 105 -0.18 -3.79 23.85
N ASP A 106 0.14 -5.04 24.03
CA ASP A 106 1.37 -5.50 24.68
C ASP A 106 2.43 -5.89 23.63
N ALA A 107 3.70 -5.96 24.03
CA ALA A 107 4.77 -6.37 23.13
C ALA A 107 4.53 -7.77 22.56
N ASP A 108 3.84 -8.64 23.32
CA ASP A 108 3.52 -9.99 22.90
C ASP A 108 2.35 -10.08 21.90
N ASP A 109 1.63 -8.99 21.68
CA ASP A 109 0.65 -8.85 20.60
C ASP A 109 1.27 -8.48 19.25
N ILE A 110 2.58 -8.22 19.18
CA ILE A 110 3.28 -7.72 17.99
C ILE A 110 4.20 -8.77 17.39
N LEU A 111 4.08 -8.98 16.08
CA LEU A 111 5.05 -9.69 15.25
C LEU A 111 5.66 -8.69 14.25
N VAL A 112 6.97 -8.50 14.30
CA VAL A 112 7.70 -7.66 13.35
C VAL A 112 7.88 -8.39 12.02
N THR A 113 7.64 -7.69 10.92
CA THR A 113 7.69 -8.26 9.56
C THR A 113 8.58 -7.43 8.64
N THR A 114 8.97 -8.02 7.53
CA THR A 114 9.75 -7.37 6.46
C THR A 114 8.81 -6.50 5.59
N GLY A 115 8.21 -5.49 6.25
CA GLY A 115 7.15 -4.62 5.72
C GLY A 115 5.76 -5.28 5.81
N SER A 116 4.69 -4.46 5.68
CA SER A 116 3.29 -4.94 5.71
C SER A 116 2.98 -5.94 4.59
N GLN A 117 3.72 -5.91 3.48
CA GLN A 117 3.58 -6.90 2.42
C GLN A 117 3.87 -8.32 2.88
N GLN A 118 4.89 -8.52 3.75
CA GLN A 118 5.14 -9.82 4.35
C GLN A 118 4.02 -10.18 5.33
N ALA A 119 3.52 -9.23 6.11
CA ALA A 119 2.39 -9.48 7.02
C ALA A 119 1.17 -10.03 6.26
N LEU A 120 0.82 -9.43 5.11
CA LEU A 120 -0.25 -9.91 4.23
C LEU A 120 0.02 -11.34 3.73
N SER A 121 1.25 -11.64 3.31
CA SER A 121 1.63 -12.97 2.82
C SER A 121 1.57 -14.02 3.93
N LEU A 122 2.00 -13.67 5.14
CA LEU A 122 1.94 -14.58 6.30
C LEU A 122 0.50 -14.87 6.72
N LEU A 123 -0.35 -13.84 6.74
CA LEU A 123 -1.79 -14.01 7.03
C LEU A 123 -2.48 -14.87 5.98
N ALA A 124 -2.19 -14.61 4.69
CA ALA A 124 -2.72 -15.43 3.61
C ALA A 124 -2.27 -16.90 3.75
N THR A 125 -0.99 -17.14 4.10
CA THR A 125 -0.46 -18.49 4.30
C THR A 125 -1.06 -19.18 5.52
N ALA A 126 -1.28 -18.45 6.61
CA ALA A 126 -1.76 -19.02 7.87
C ALA A 126 -3.28 -19.25 7.90
N LEU A 127 -4.07 -18.49 7.11
CA LEU A 127 -5.53 -18.47 7.22
C LEU A 127 -6.25 -19.04 6.00
N LEU A 128 -5.65 -19.03 4.80
CA LEU A 128 -6.37 -19.27 3.56
C LEU A 128 -6.00 -20.60 2.92
N GLU A 129 -7.03 -21.36 2.57
CA GLU A 129 -6.96 -22.49 1.66
C GLU A 129 -7.42 -22.05 0.24
N PRO A 130 -6.97 -22.74 -0.81
CA PRO A 130 -7.47 -22.46 -2.17
C PRO A 130 -9.00 -22.58 -2.24
N GLY A 131 -9.63 -21.51 -2.74
CA GLY A 131 -11.10 -21.38 -2.84
C GLY A 131 -11.77 -20.67 -1.67
N ASP A 132 -11.07 -20.44 -0.55
CA ASP A 132 -11.59 -19.61 0.54
C ASP A 132 -11.95 -18.20 0.05
N THR A 133 -13.00 -17.62 0.59
CA THR A 133 -13.43 -16.26 0.21
C THR A 133 -12.79 -15.21 1.11
N VAL A 134 -12.24 -14.18 0.47
CA VAL A 134 -11.78 -12.94 1.11
C VAL A 134 -12.63 -11.79 0.60
N LEU A 135 -13.21 -11.01 1.52
CA LEU A 135 -13.90 -9.77 1.20
C LEU A 135 -12.88 -8.61 1.16
N VAL A 136 -13.08 -7.67 0.22
CA VAL A 136 -12.22 -6.50 0.06
C VAL A 136 -13.04 -5.26 -0.28
N GLU A 137 -12.48 -4.08 -0.08
CA GLU A 137 -13.05 -2.80 -0.55
C GLU A 137 -13.12 -2.74 -2.09
N ARG A 138 -13.89 -1.81 -2.61
CA ARG A 138 -13.98 -1.51 -4.05
C ARG A 138 -13.78 0.00 -4.28
N PRO A 139 -12.65 0.40 -4.89
CA PRO A 139 -11.46 -0.37 -5.27
C PRO A 139 -10.62 -0.78 -4.06
N CYS A 140 -9.65 -1.70 -4.26
CA CYS A 140 -8.81 -2.27 -3.21
C CYS A 140 -7.31 -2.15 -3.55
N TYR A 141 -6.45 -2.21 -2.54
CA TYR A 141 -5.00 -2.22 -2.69
C TYR A 141 -4.53 -3.43 -3.51
N LEU A 142 -3.85 -3.13 -4.63
CA LEU A 142 -3.45 -4.13 -5.62
C LEU A 142 -2.60 -5.27 -5.05
N ALA A 143 -1.64 -4.94 -4.15
CA ALA A 143 -0.76 -5.98 -3.63
C ALA A 143 -1.46 -6.90 -2.62
N ALA A 144 -2.55 -6.47 -1.99
CA ALA A 144 -3.42 -7.35 -1.22
C ALA A 144 -4.18 -8.32 -2.13
N LEU A 145 -4.73 -7.82 -3.27
CA LEU A 145 -5.36 -8.68 -4.28
C LEU A 145 -4.38 -9.73 -4.79
N GLN A 146 -3.11 -9.36 -5.02
CA GLN A 146 -2.06 -10.29 -5.44
C GLN A 146 -1.73 -11.33 -4.35
N ALA A 147 -1.60 -10.91 -3.09
CA ALA A 147 -1.29 -11.81 -1.99
C ALA A 147 -2.38 -12.87 -1.80
N PHE A 148 -3.65 -12.46 -1.80
CA PHE A 148 -4.79 -13.37 -1.69
C PHE A 148 -4.97 -14.24 -2.94
N GLY A 149 -4.77 -13.68 -4.13
CA GLY A 149 -4.76 -14.44 -5.38
C GLY A 149 -3.66 -15.51 -5.41
N PHE A 150 -2.46 -15.20 -4.91
CA PHE A 150 -1.36 -16.16 -4.82
C PHE A 150 -1.65 -17.29 -3.82
N ALA A 151 -2.43 -17.03 -2.77
CA ALA A 151 -2.95 -18.07 -1.86
C ALA A 151 -4.08 -18.90 -2.48
N GLY A 152 -4.58 -18.53 -3.66
CA GLY A 152 -5.69 -19.21 -4.33
C GLY A 152 -7.06 -18.82 -3.80
N ALA A 153 -7.16 -17.74 -3.05
CA ALA A 153 -8.42 -17.26 -2.51
C ALA A 153 -9.33 -16.64 -3.60
N ARG A 154 -10.62 -16.77 -3.41
CA ARG A 154 -11.65 -16.08 -4.17
C ARG A 154 -11.88 -14.70 -3.56
N VAL A 155 -11.48 -13.66 -4.25
CA VAL A 155 -11.63 -12.28 -3.76
C VAL A 155 -12.96 -11.71 -4.24
N VAL A 156 -13.75 -11.20 -3.29
CA VAL A 156 -15.09 -10.62 -3.53
C VAL A 156 -15.13 -9.20 -3.00
N ALA A 157 -15.47 -8.26 -3.88
CA ALA A 157 -15.59 -6.85 -3.50
C ALA A 157 -16.89 -6.58 -2.77
N VAL A 158 -16.81 -5.87 -1.64
CA VAL A 158 -17.97 -5.33 -0.92
C VAL A 158 -18.37 -4.03 -1.57
N PRO A 159 -19.66 -3.83 -1.89
CA PRO A 159 -20.19 -2.52 -2.29
C PRO A 159 -19.90 -1.46 -1.22
N GLY A 160 -19.73 -0.23 -1.68
CA GLY A 160 -19.48 0.91 -0.81
C GLY A 160 -19.77 2.23 -1.53
N ASP A 161 -19.67 3.30 -0.78
CA ASP A 161 -19.90 4.68 -1.20
C ASP A 161 -18.68 5.57 -0.89
N GLU A 162 -18.88 6.86 -0.75
CA GLU A 162 -17.83 7.82 -0.42
C GLU A 162 -17.24 7.61 0.99
N ASP A 163 -18.01 7.03 1.90
CA ASP A 163 -17.63 6.70 3.27
C ASP A 163 -16.99 5.30 3.41
N GLY A 164 -16.80 4.57 2.31
CA GLY A 164 -16.20 3.23 2.28
C GLY A 164 -17.22 2.10 2.25
N ILE A 165 -16.92 0.98 2.89
CA ILE A 165 -17.73 -0.25 2.88
C ILE A 165 -19.16 0.03 3.37
N ASP A 166 -20.18 -0.42 2.61
CA ASP A 166 -21.58 -0.43 3.06
C ASP A 166 -21.80 -1.58 4.07
N PRO A 167 -22.15 -1.30 5.34
CA PRO A 167 -22.32 -2.35 6.35
C PRO A 167 -23.49 -3.30 6.06
N VAL A 168 -24.54 -2.86 5.35
CA VAL A 168 -25.67 -3.70 4.98
C VAL A 168 -25.23 -4.69 3.92
N ALA A 169 -24.58 -4.22 2.86
CA ALA A 169 -24.01 -5.08 1.82
C ALA A 169 -22.92 -6.02 2.38
N LEU A 170 -22.13 -5.55 3.34
CA LEU A 170 -21.15 -6.39 4.04
C LEU A 170 -21.84 -7.56 4.75
N GLU A 171 -22.89 -7.28 5.52
CA GLU A 171 -23.61 -8.32 6.27
C GLU A 171 -24.26 -9.36 5.34
N GLU A 172 -24.87 -8.92 4.25
CA GLU A 172 -25.45 -9.80 3.21
C GLU A 172 -24.36 -10.70 2.58
N LEU A 173 -23.19 -10.12 2.26
CA LEU A 173 -22.06 -10.88 1.70
C LEU A 173 -21.50 -11.87 2.70
N VAL A 174 -21.39 -11.52 3.98
CA VAL A 174 -20.91 -12.45 5.02
C VAL A 174 -21.83 -13.67 5.12
N LEU A 175 -23.15 -13.47 5.08
CA LEU A 175 -24.12 -14.57 5.14
C LEU A 175 -24.08 -15.45 3.89
N ARG A 176 -23.94 -14.85 2.70
CA ARG A 176 -23.96 -15.56 1.42
C ARG A 176 -22.66 -16.27 1.10
N GLU A 177 -21.53 -15.57 1.28
CA GLU A 177 -20.22 -16.01 0.79
C GLU A 177 -19.41 -16.74 1.88
N ARG A 178 -19.78 -16.60 3.15
CA ARG A 178 -19.07 -17.18 4.31
C ARG A 178 -17.56 -16.92 4.27
N PRO A 179 -17.13 -15.66 4.18
CA PRO A 179 -15.72 -15.31 4.00
C PRO A 179 -14.88 -15.67 5.22
N LYS A 180 -13.60 -15.93 5.00
CA LYS A 180 -12.60 -16.08 6.07
C LYS A 180 -12.29 -14.76 6.74
N LEU A 181 -12.16 -13.69 5.95
CA LEU A 181 -11.81 -12.36 6.44
C LEU A 181 -12.27 -11.25 5.49
N LEU A 182 -12.33 -10.04 6.04
CA LEU A 182 -12.40 -8.77 5.33
C LEU A 182 -11.04 -8.09 5.39
N TYR A 183 -10.50 -7.67 4.24
CA TYR A 183 -9.34 -6.77 4.17
C TYR A 183 -9.78 -5.36 3.84
N THR A 184 -9.29 -4.36 4.58
CA THR A 184 -9.63 -2.94 4.40
C THR A 184 -8.46 -2.01 4.73
N VAL A 185 -8.38 -0.86 4.04
CA VAL A 185 -7.49 0.27 4.32
C VAL A 185 -8.34 1.48 4.69
N PRO A 186 -8.88 1.55 5.92
CA PRO A 186 -9.94 2.51 6.25
C PRO A 186 -9.45 3.94 6.42
N THR A 187 -8.13 4.18 6.43
CA THR A 187 -7.54 5.52 6.58
C THR A 187 -6.66 5.84 5.38
N PHE A 188 -7.02 6.89 4.64
CA PHE A 188 -6.28 7.34 3.43
C PHE A 188 -6.05 6.20 2.43
N SER A 189 -7.11 5.45 2.15
CA SER A 189 -7.10 4.22 1.37
C SER A 189 -6.27 4.32 0.09
N ASN A 190 -5.52 3.29 -0.22
CA ASN A 190 -4.91 3.09 -1.52
C ASN A 190 -5.84 2.18 -2.36
N PRO A 191 -6.49 2.70 -3.43
CA PRO A 191 -6.04 3.85 -4.22
C PRO A 191 -6.78 5.17 -3.96
N THR A 192 -7.85 5.23 -3.17
CA THR A 192 -8.82 6.32 -3.21
C THR A 192 -8.42 7.58 -2.41
N GLY A 193 -7.50 7.47 -1.47
CA GLY A 193 -7.19 8.54 -0.51
C GLY A 193 -8.30 8.80 0.52
N ARG A 194 -9.43 8.07 0.46
CA ARG A 194 -10.57 8.26 1.36
C ARG A 194 -10.29 7.78 2.77
N THR A 195 -11.00 8.36 3.73
CA THR A 195 -11.00 7.91 5.13
C THR A 195 -12.41 7.48 5.50
N MET A 196 -12.56 6.25 5.97
CA MET A 196 -13.82 5.73 6.51
C MET A 196 -14.16 6.48 7.81
N PRO A 197 -15.32 7.15 7.93
CA PRO A 197 -15.71 7.88 9.13
C PRO A 197 -15.92 6.97 10.35
N ALA A 198 -15.84 7.53 11.55
CA ALA A 198 -15.99 6.79 12.81
C ALA A 198 -17.31 6.00 12.89
N ALA A 199 -18.43 6.58 12.48
CA ALA A 199 -19.72 5.92 12.48
C ALA A 199 -19.75 4.68 11.55
N ARG A 200 -19.09 4.78 10.38
CA ARG A 200 -18.99 3.68 9.42
C ARG A 200 -18.10 2.56 9.96
N ARG A 201 -16.97 2.90 10.62
CA ARG A 201 -16.10 1.92 11.29
C ARG A 201 -16.83 1.20 12.41
N ALA A 202 -17.61 1.90 13.23
CA ALA A 202 -18.45 1.30 14.26
C ALA A 202 -19.44 0.30 13.69
N ALA A 203 -20.14 0.64 12.60
CA ALA A 203 -21.09 -0.24 11.94
C ALA A 203 -20.41 -1.48 11.33
N VAL A 204 -19.25 -1.34 10.70
CA VAL A 204 -18.45 -2.47 10.21
C VAL A 204 -18.01 -3.38 11.36
N ALA A 205 -17.53 -2.80 12.46
CA ALA A 205 -17.15 -3.55 13.67
C ALA A 205 -18.33 -4.31 14.29
N GLU A 206 -19.50 -3.72 14.29
CA GLU A 206 -20.72 -4.36 14.78
C GLU A 206 -21.10 -5.58 13.91
N VAL A 207 -21.06 -5.45 12.59
CA VAL A 207 -21.27 -6.59 11.66
C VAL A 207 -20.24 -7.69 11.94
N ALA A 208 -18.96 -7.33 12.08
CA ALA A 208 -17.90 -8.27 12.38
C ALA A 208 -18.14 -9.03 13.69
N GLY A 209 -18.57 -8.32 14.74
CA GLY A 209 -18.92 -8.92 16.04
C GLY A 209 -20.09 -9.88 15.94
N ARG A 210 -21.22 -9.45 15.35
CA ARG A 210 -22.43 -10.27 15.20
C ARG A 210 -22.20 -11.50 14.34
N ARG A 211 -21.36 -11.42 13.32
CA ARG A 211 -21.19 -12.49 12.31
C ARG A 211 -19.92 -13.31 12.48
N GLY A 212 -19.08 -12.95 13.44
CA GLY A 212 -17.81 -13.66 13.65
C GLY A 212 -16.77 -13.41 12.54
N LEU A 213 -16.90 -12.29 11.79
CA LEU A 213 -16.00 -11.96 10.69
C LEU A 213 -14.66 -11.45 11.20
N TRP A 214 -13.56 -12.02 10.70
CA TRP A 214 -12.23 -11.49 10.94
C TRP A 214 -11.95 -10.28 10.03
N ILE A 215 -11.23 -9.29 10.54
CA ILE A 215 -10.82 -8.10 9.80
C ILE A 215 -9.30 -8.04 9.76
N VAL A 216 -8.75 -7.75 8.58
CA VAL A 216 -7.38 -7.29 8.40
C VAL A 216 -7.44 -5.80 8.07
N GLU A 217 -7.13 -4.97 9.07
CA GLU A 217 -7.07 -3.52 8.97
C GLU A 217 -5.65 -3.10 8.69
N ASP A 218 -5.38 -2.59 7.47
CA ASP A 218 -4.05 -2.16 7.04
C ASP A 218 -3.95 -0.63 7.16
N ASP A 219 -3.05 -0.14 8.02
CA ASP A 219 -2.90 1.29 8.32
C ASP A 219 -1.47 1.81 8.06
N PRO A 220 -1.00 1.83 6.80
CA PRO A 220 0.33 2.35 6.50
C PRO A 220 0.38 3.89 6.43
N TYR A 221 -0.77 4.57 6.37
CA TYR A 221 -0.87 6.01 6.09
C TYR A 221 -1.45 6.84 7.24
N GLY A 222 -2.07 6.23 8.24
CA GLY A 222 -2.91 6.92 9.24
C GLY A 222 -2.19 7.99 10.07
N GLU A 223 -0.86 7.98 10.08
CA GLU A 223 -0.06 9.03 10.71
C GLU A 223 0.18 10.24 9.79
N LEU A 224 0.02 10.08 8.47
CA LEU A 224 0.22 11.14 7.48
C LEU A 224 -1.04 11.98 7.28
N ARG A 225 -1.63 12.45 8.38
CA ARG A 225 -2.81 13.31 8.37
C ARG A 225 -2.39 14.77 8.37
N PHE A 226 -2.94 15.57 7.46
CA PHE A 226 -2.70 17.01 7.36
C PHE A 226 -3.98 17.85 7.55
N GLU A 227 -5.16 17.24 7.55
CA GLU A 227 -6.45 17.89 7.87
C GLU A 227 -7.32 17.00 8.77
N GLY A 228 -8.17 17.62 9.60
CA GLY A 228 -9.13 16.93 10.47
C GLY A 228 -8.51 16.17 11.64
N GLU A 229 -9.34 15.42 12.34
CA GLU A 229 -8.96 14.65 13.52
C GLU A 229 -8.71 13.17 13.17
N ARG A 230 -7.91 12.50 14.02
CA ARG A 230 -7.68 11.06 13.89
C ARG A 230 -8.98 10.28 14.10
N VAL A 231 -9.26 9.35 13.22
CA VAL A 231 -10.35 8.38 13.38
C VAL A 231 -9.80 7.13 14.07
N PRO A 232 -10.44 6.61 15.14
CA PRO A 232 -10.02 5.37 15.79
C PRO A 232 -10.00 4.19 14.81
N TRP A 233 -9.08 3.24 15.00
CA TRP A 233 -9.07 2.01 14.22
C TRP A 233 -10.36 1.20 14.40
N ILE A 234 -10.74 0.39 13.42
CA ILE A 234 -11.85 -0.57 13.56
C ILE A 234 -11.57 -1.52 14.72
N ALA A 235 -10.31 -1.91 14.90
CA ALA A 235 -9.83 -2.69 16.04
C ALA A 235 -10.12 -2.07 17.42
N SER A 236 -10.39 -0.77 17.51
CA SER A 236 -10.70 -0.09 18.78
C SER A 236 -12.16 -0.25 19.21
N TYR A 237 -13.05 -0.68 18.32
CA TYR A 237 -14.48 -0.91 18.64
C TYR A 237 -14.70 -2.30 19.22
N GLU A 238 -15.58 -2.42 20.22
CA GLU A 238 -15.83 -3.64 20.99
C GLU A 238 -16.13 -4.86 20.09
N GLY A 239 -16.99 -4.70 19.08
CA GLY A 239 -17.37 -5.79 18.17
C GLY A 239 -16.21 -6.36 17.32
N ALA A 240 -15.13 -5.60 17.14
CA ALA A 240 -14.01 -5.98 16.28
C ALA A 240 -12.70 -6.24 17.05
N ARG A 241 -12.58 -5.83 18.30
CA ARG A 241 -11.32 -5.83 19.08
C ARG A 241 -10.57 -7.14 19.02
N ASP A 242 -11.25 -8.26 19.25
CA ASP A 242 -10.64 -9.58 19.39
C ASP A 242 -10.58 -10.36 18.06
N ARG A 243 -11.01 -9.72 16.95
CA ARG A 243 -11.05 -10.34 15.62
C ARG A 243 -10.50 -9.43 14.53
N THR A 244 -9.73 -8.43 14.92
CA THR A 244 -9.02 -7.56 13.96
C THR A 244 -7.51 -7.76 14.07
N VAL A 245 -6.89 -8.05 12.95
CA VAL A 245 -5.44 -7.95 12.77
C VAL A 245 -5.15 -6.54 12.27
N LEU A 246 -4.37 -5.76 13.03
CA LEU A 246 -3.91 -4.45 12.61
C LEU A 246 -2.52 -4.58 11.99
N LEU A 247 -2.34 -4.07 10.78
CA LEU A 247 -1.05 -3.98 10.10
C LEU A 247 -0.51 -2.56 10.17
N GLY A 248 0.79 -2.44 10.37
CA GLY A 248 1.49 -1.17 10.35
C GLY A 248 2.82 -1.25 9.60
N SER A 249 3.36 -0.09 9.23
CA SER A 249 4.61 -0.03 8.47
C SER A 249 5.36 1.26 8.71
N PHE A 250 6.69 1.19 8.83
CA PHE A 250 7.57 2.38 8.81
C PHE A 250 7.85 2.92 7.39
N SER A 251 7.37 2.22 6.35
CA SER A 251 7.67 2.59 4.97
C SER A 251 7.20 3.99 4.56
N LYS A 252 6.21 4.56 5.27
CA LYS A 252 5.63 5.85 4.91
C LYS A 252 5.97 6.98 5.90
N VAL A 253 6.38 6.60 7.11
CA VAL A 253 6.67 7.54 8.21
C VAL A 253 8.17 7.65 8.55
N MET A 254 8.99 6.68 8.12
CA MET A 254 10.45 6.72 8.24
C MET A 254 11.12 6.58 6.86
N ALA A 255 11.26 5.34 6.38
CA ALA A 255 11.82 5.08 5.06
C ALA A 255 11.41 3.68 4.56
N PRO A 256 11.01 3.51 3.30
CA PRO A 256 10.60 2.21 2.75
C PRO A 256 11.77 1.23 2.63
N GLY A 257 13.00 1.72 2.48
CA GLY A 257 14.22 0.92 2.38
C GLY A 257 14.57 0.14 3.67
N LEU A 258 14.05 0.54 4.82
CA LEU A 258 14.23 -0.17 6.08
C LEU A 258 13.54 -1.55 6.08
N ARG A 259 12.55 -1.75 5.22
CA ARG A 259 11.77 -2.99 5.15
C ARG A 259 11.20 -3.42 6.50
N LEU A 260 10.68 -2.50 7.29
CA LEU A 260 10.07 -2.76 8.58
C LEU A 260 8.57 -2.51 8.55
N GLY A 261 7.83 -3.50 9.02
CA GLY A 261 6.41 -3.47 9.29
C GLY A 261 6.10 -4.38 10.48
N TRP A 262 4.86 -4.45 10.84
CA TRP A 262 4.39 -5.33 11.93
C TRP A 262 2.93 -5.69 11.74
N LEU A 263 2.51 -6.72 12.43
CA LEU A 263 1.11 -7.01 12.66
C LEU A 263 0.86 -7.13 14.17
N ARG A 264 -0.30 -6.64 14.59
CA ARG A 264 -0.87 -6.88 15.91
C ARG A 264 -2.04 -7.84 15.75
N ALA A 265 -2.04 -8.94 16.49
CA ALA A 265 -3.10 -9.93 16.45
C ALA A 265 -3.20 -10.72 17.77
N PRO A 266 -4.30 -11.48 18.01
CA PRO A 266 -4.36 -12.42 19.13
C PRO A 266 -3.25 -13.48 19.07
N ALA A 267 -2.81 -13.95 20.24
CA ALA A 267 -1.64 -14.80 20.41
C ALA A 267 -1.66 -16.10 19.56
N GLU A 268 -2.82 -16.70 19.34
CA GLU A 268 -2.93 -17.92 18.54
C GLU A 268 -2.59 -17.66 17.05
N LEU A 269 -3.13 -16.56 16.51
CA LEU A 269 -2.84 -16.16 15.12
C LEU A 269 -1.39 -15.69 14.97
N LEU A 270 -0.85 -14.98 15.96
CA LEU A 270 0.57 -14.61 15.97
C LEU A 270 1.48 -15.83 15.89
N ARG A 271 1.19 -16.89 16.67
CA ARG A 271 1.96 -18.14 16.62
C ARG A 271 1.90 -18.78 15.24
N ALA A 272 0.72 -18.83 14.62
CA ALA A 272 0.58 -19.38 13.26
C ALA A 272 1.38 -18.56 12.23
N CYS A 273 1.30 -17.22 12.32
CA CYS A 273 2.09 -16.32 11.46
C CYS A 273 3.61 -16.44 11.72
N ALA A 274 4.03 -16.63 12.99
CA ALA A 274 5.45 -16.84 13.32
C ALA A 274 5.98 -18.15 12.73
N VAL A 275 5.21 -19.24 12.77
CA VAL A 275 5.59 -20.51 12.11
C VAL A 275 5.74 -20.33 10.59
N ALA A 276 4.80 -19.63 9.95
CA ALA A 276 4.89 -19.32 8.53
C ALA A 276 6.11 -18.43 8.23
N LYS A 277 6.41 -17.46 9.10
CA LYS A 277 7.58 -16.58 8.97
C LYS A 277 8.91 -17.31 9.11
N GLN A 278 9.01 -18.27 10.04
CA GLN A 278 10.19 -19.14 10.19
C GLN A 278 10.52 -19.86 8.87
N ALA A 279 9.50 -20.32 8.15
CA ALA A 279 9.67 -20.98 6.86
C ALA A 279 9.99 -19.99 5.72
N ALA A 280 9.59 -18.71 5.85
CA ALA A 280 9.74 -17.71 4.78
C ALA A 280 11.08 -16.99 4.81
N ASP A 281 11.48 -16.43 5.96
CA ASP A 281 12.69 -15.60 6.10
C ASP A 281 13.38 -15.73 7.47
N LEU A 282 12.92 -16.62 8.33
CA LEU A 282 13.36 -16.86 9.70
C LEU A 282 13.06 -15.68 10.63
N HIS A 283 13.55 -14.50 10.34
CA HIS A 283 13.29 -13.24 11.06
C HIS A 283 13.55 -12.02 10.17
N THR A 284 12.98 -10.90 10.53
CA THR A 284 13.28 -9.59 9.91
C THR A 284 14.70 -9.16 10.29
N PRO A 285 15.46 -8.49 9.41
CA PRO A 285 16.86 -8.12 9.67
C PRO A 285 17.08 -7.43 11.02
N THR A 286 17.91 -8.03 11.89
CA THR A 286 18.15 -7.59 13.27
C THR A 286 18.66 -6.16 13.33
N VAL A 287 19.64 -5.82 12.50
CA VAL A 287 20.25 -4.48 12.47
C VAL A 287 19.21 -3.39 12.16
N ASN A 288 18.26 -3.65 11.26
CA ASN A 288 17.21 -2.70 10.90
C ASN A 288 16.23 -2.50 12.07
N GLN A 289 15.89 -3.58 12.76
CA GLN A 289 15.00 -3.52 13.94
C GLN A 289 15.64 -2.72 15.08
N LEU A 290 16.91 -3.00 15.40
CA LEU A 290 17.65 -2.28 16.44
C LEU A 290 17.84 -0.80 16.09
N ALA A 291 18.15 -0.48 14.82
CA ALA A 291 18.27 0.90 14.36
C ALA A 291 16.93 1.64 14.45
N ALA A 292 15.82 1.00 14.10
CA ALA A 292 14.50 1.60 14.25
C ALA A 292 14.12 1.82 15.72
N ALA A 293 14.39 0.85 16.60
CA ALA A 293 14.16 1.01 18.04
C ALA A 293 15.01 2.15 18.63
N ARG A 294 16.27 2.26 18.22
CA ARG A 294 17.18 3.36 18.62
C ARG A 294 16.66 4.70 18.12
N TYR A 295 16.25 4.78 16.86
CA TYR A 295 15.65 6.00 16.31
C TYR A 295 14.41 6.44 17.09
N LEU A 296 13.50 5.52 17.41
CA LEU A 296 12.30 5.80 18.20
C LEU A 296 12.61 6.26 19.63
N ALA A 297 13.71 5.81 20.20
CA ALA A 297 14.14 6.23 21.54
C ALA A 297 14.79 7.63 21.57
N ASP A 298 15.57 7.96 20.54
CA ASP A 298 16.44 9.13 20.53
C ASP A 298 15.87 10.30 19.72
N ARG A 299 14.85 10.07 18.89
CA ARG A 299 14.29 11.05 17.96
C ARG A 299 12.78 11.17 18.13
N ASP A 300 12.29 12.37 17.88
CA ASP A 300 10.85 12.66 17.87
C ASP A 300 10.28 12.31 16.47
N LEU A 301 9.81 11.05 16.33
CA LEU A 301 9.15 10.60 15.10
C LEU A 301 7.87 11.40 14.81
N ASP A 302 7.12 11.85 15.85
CA ASP A 302 5.87 12.59 15.64
C ASP A 302 6.13 14.00 15.09
N ALA A 303 7.19 14.67 15.53
CA ALA A 303 7.64 15.93 14.94
C ALA A 303 8.10 15.73 13.48
N HIS A 304 8.81 14.63 13.18
CA HIS A 304 9.18 14.29 11.81
C HIS A 304 7.95 14.07 10.93
N VAL A 305 7.01 13.23 11.36
CA VAL A 305 5.76 12.95 10.64
C VAL A 305 4.94 14.23 10.42
N THR A 306 4.89 15.12 11.40
CA THR A 306 4.21 16.43 11.26
C THR A 306 4.81 17.27 10.12
N ARG A 307 6.14 17.32 9.99
CA ARG A 307 6.80 18.02 8.87
C ARG A 307 6.49 17.39 7.53
N VAL A 308 6.53 16.05 7.46
CA VAL A 308 6.18 15.30 6.25
C VAL A 308 4.74 15.55 5.85
N ALA A 309 3.81 15.46 6.80
CA ALA A 309 2.38 15.69 6.58
C ALA A 309 2.11 17.11 6.06
N ALA A 310 2.75 18.14 6.63
CA ALA A 310 2.61 19.52 6.16
C ALA A 310 3.07 19.68 4.70
N ALA A 311 4.22 19.09 4.32
CA ALA A 311 4.70 19.11 2.94
C ALA A 311 3.75 18.39 1.99
N TYR A 312 3.20 17.23 2.40
CA TYR A 312 2.23 16.48 1.59
C TYR A 312 0.90 17.22 1.45
N GLY A 313 0.44 17.93 2.48
CA GLY A 313 -0.73 18.80 2.41
C GLY A 313 -0.59 19.88 1.34
N ALA A 314 0.55 20.58 1.30
CA ALA A 314 0.82 21.60 0.29
C ALA A 314 0.84 21.01 -1.14
N ARG A 315 1.40 19.82 -1.32
CA ARG A 315 1.43 19.12 -2.62
C ARG A 315 0.05 18.64 -3.05
N ARG A 316 -0.76 18.12 -2.11
CA ARG A 316 -2.16 17.79 -2.35
C ARG A 316 -2.95 19.02 -2.81
N ASP A 317 -2.76 20.17 -2.17
CA ASP A 317 -3.47 21.40 -2.52
C ASP A 317 -3.08 21.89 -3.92
N ALA A 318 -1.81 21.82 -4.28
CA ALA A 318 -1.33 22.13 -5.63
C ALA A 318 -1.98 21.20 -6.67
N MET A 319 -2.09 19.89 -6.38
CA MET A 319 -2.76 18.95 -7.27
C MET A 319 -4.24 19.26 -7.41
N LEU A 320 -4.96 19.47 -6.31
CA LEU A 320 -6.39 19.80 -6.34
C LEU A 320 -6.70 21.08 -7.11
N ALA A 321 -5.83 22.08 -7.02
CA ALA A 321 -6.01 23.36 -7.70
C ALA A 321 -6.00 23.25 -9.23
N GLY A 322 -5.20 22.31 -9.79
CA GLY A 322 -5.06 22.16 -11.24
C GLY A 322 -5.94 21.10 -11.89
N LEU A 323 -6.61 20.22 -11.10
CA LEU A 323 -7.36 19.07 -11.65
C LEU A 323 -8.53 19.48 -12.55
N ALA A 324 -9.24 20.56 -12.24
CA ALA A 324 -10.39 21.02 -13.02
C ALA A 324 -10.01 21.41 -14.45
N GLU A 325 -8.79 21.90 -14.66
CA GLU A 325 -8.26 22.27 -15.98
C GLU A 325 -7.62 21.06 -16.68
N ALA A 326 -7.00 20.15 -15.91
CA ALA A 326 -6.29 19.01 -16.46
C ALA A 326 -7.22 17.86 -16.89
N LEU A 327 -8.32 17.65 -16.19
CA LEU A 327 -9.23 16.53 -16.46
C LEU A 327 -10.40 16.95 -17.36
N PRO A 328 -10.97 16.02 -18.16
CA PRO A 328 -12.14 16.29 -18.97
C PRO A 328 -13.33 16.80 -18.13
N ALA A 329 -14.12 17.72 -18.69
CA ALA A 329 -15.33 18.22 -18.04
C ALA A 329 -16.28 17.07 -17.64
N GLY A 330 -16.79 17.11 -16.42
CA GLY A 330 -17.60 16.03 -15.82
C GLY A 330 -16.78 14.98 -15.08
N SER A 331 -15.47 15.12 -14.98
CA SER A 331 -14.64 14.29 -14.10
C SER A 331 -14.93 14.62 -12.64
N VAL A 332 -14.81 13.61 -11.77
CA VAL A 332 -14.92 13.73 -10.31
C VAL A 332 -13.68 13.16 -9.65
N TRP A 333 -13.31 13.67 -8.48
CA TRP A 333 -12.14 13.18 -7.75
C TRP A 333 -12.29 13.29 -6.25
N THR A 334 -11.50 12.50 -5.52
CA THR A 334 -11.45 12.55 -4.06
C THR A 334 -10.65 13.75 -3.56
N ARG A 335 -10.95 14.18 -2.33
CA ARG A 335 -10.20 15.21 -1.61
C ARG A 335 -9.63 14.60 -0.33
N PRO A 336 -8.41 14.01 -0.38
CA PRO A 336 -7.84 13.33 0.77
C PRO A 336 -7.41 14.30 1.87
N GLU A 337 -7.66 13.94 3.14
CA GLU A 337 -7.22 14.67 4.34
C GLU A 337 -5.84 14.22 4.83
N GLY A 338 -5.22 13.27 4.13
CA GLY A 338 -3.96 12.66 4.49
C GLY A 338 -3.49 11.65 3.44
N GLY A 339 -2.45 10.91 3.76
CA GLY A 339 -1.90 9.88 2.89
C GLY A 339 -1.15 10.42 1.68
N MET A 340 -1.27 9.73 0.55
CA MET A 340 -0.39 9.94 -0.61
C MET A 340 -1.13 10.00 -1.94
N PHE A 341 -2.42 9.66 -1.98
CA PHE A 341 -3.13 9.37 -3.22
C PHE A 341 -4.40 10.17 -3.38
N LEU A 342 -4.69 10.46 -4.63
CA LEU A 342 -5.95 11.00 -5.11
C LEU A 342 -6.51 10.06 -6.17
N TRP A 343 -7.82 9.84 -6.14
CA TRP A 343 -8.55 9.01 -7.08
C TRP A 343 -9.46 9.89 -7.92
N ALA A 344 -9.36 9.76 -9.24
CA ALA A 344 -10.22 10.46 -10.15
C ALA A 344 -11.01 9.47 -11.03
N ARG A 345 -12.22 9.86 -11.41
CA ARG A 345 -13.06 9.20 -12.40
C ARG A 345 -13.36 10.17 -13.53
N LEU A 346 -12.98 9.80 -14.72
CA LEU A 346 -13.32 10.51 -15.95
C LEU A 346 -14.78 10.20 -16.36
N PRO A 347 -15.39 10.98 -17.25
CA PRO A 347 -16.72 10.68 -17.77
C PRO A 347 -16.81 9.30 -18.42
N ASP A 348 -18.01 8.78 -18.57
CA ASP A 348 -18.26 7.50 -19.22
C ASP A 348 -17.70 7.46 -20.65
N GLY A 349 -17.22 6.29 -21.05
CA GLY A 349 -16.58 6.08 -22.35
C GLY A 349 -15.07 6.33 -22.38
N TYR A 350 -14.45 6.78 -21.28
CA TYR A 350 -13.01 6.82 -21.17
C TYR A 350 -12.46 5.47 -20.67
N ASP A 351 -11.32 5.03 -21.26
CA ASP A 351 -10.51 3.92 -20.76
C ASP A 351 -9.12 4.42 -20.42
N THR A 352 -8.83 4.60 -19.16
CA THR A 352 -7.57 5.16 -18.66
C THR A 352 -6.38 4.26 -18.93
N THR A 353 -6.60 2.94 -19.12
CA THR A 353 -5.54 2.02 -19.53
C THR A 353 -5.15 2.26 -20.98
N ALA A 354 -6.12 2.41 -21.87
CA ALA A 354 -5.88 2.69 -23.28
C ALA A 354 -5.28 4.09 -23.52
N LEU A 355 -5.57 5.07 -22.64
CA LEU A 355 -5.06 6.45 -22.74
C LEU A 355 -3.63 6.62 -22.22
N LEU A 356 -3.17 5.74 -21.33
CA LEU A 356 -1.87 5.89 -20.66
C LEU A 356 -0.68 6.03 -21.63
N PRO A 357 -0.54 5.24 -22.72
CA PRO A 357 0.58 5.38 -23.65
C PRO A 357 0.69 6.77 -24.27
N GLU A 358 -0.45 7.42 -24.56
CA GLU A 358 -0.46 8.78 -25.08
C GLU A 358 -0.02 9.79 -24.02
N VAL A 359 -0.53 9.66 -22.80
CA VAL A 359 -0.17 10.55 -21.69
C VAL A 359 1.34 10.43 -21.39
N VAL A 360 1.91 9.22 -21.45
CA VAL A 360 3.36 9.03 -21.27
C VAL A 360 4.19 9.70 -22.38
N ARG A 361 3.67 9.84 -23.61
CA ARG A 361 4.32 10.65 -24.67
C ARG A 361 4.37 12.14 -24.35
N HIS A 362 3.54 12.61 -23.43
CA HIS A 362 3.59 13.97 -22.89
C HIS A 362 4.43 14.07 -21.60
N ASP A 363 5.28 13.07 -21.33
CA ASP A 363 6.18 12.99 -20.17
C ASP A 363 5.49 13.18 -18.82
N VAL A 364 4.33 12.56 -18.67
CA VAL A 364 3.60 12.42 -17.40
C VAL A 364 2.98 11.04 -17.29
N ALA A 365 2.87 10.51 -16.07
CA ALA A 365 2.30 9.18 -15.83
C ALA A 365 1.34 9.15 -14.65
N TYR A 366 0.32 8.29 -14.74
CA TYR A 366 -0.62 7.93 -13.67
C TYR A 366 -0.79 6.41 -13.59
N VAL A 367 -1.52 5.90 -12.60
CA VAL A 367 -1.94 4.49 -12.58
C VAL A 367 -3.39 4.39 -13.04
N PRO A 368 -3.70 3.63 -14.12
CA PRO A 368 -5.07 3.28 -14.47
C PRO A 368 -5.80 2.58 -13.32
N GLY A 369 -7.10 2.85 -13.18
CA GLY A 369 -7.86 2.33 -12.04
C GLY A 369 -8.27 0.87 -12.17
N ALA A 370 -8.35 0.34 -13.38
CA ALA A 370 -8.84 -1.02 -13.63
C ALA A 370 -8.19 -2.11 -12.76
N PRO A 371 -6.86 -2.15 -12.53
CA PRO A 371 -6.21 -3.17 -11.71
C PRO A 371 -6.59 -3.18 -10.23
N PHE A 372 -7.16 -2.10 -9.70
CA PHE A 372 -7.56 -2.00 -8.29
C PHE A 372 -8.95 -2.62 -8.01
N HIS A 373 -9.61 -3.18 -9.01
CA HIS A 373 -10.92 -3.77 -8.85
C HIS A 373 -10.86 -5.29 -8.79
N ALA A 374 -11.43 -5.86 -7.72
CA ALA A 374 -11.73 -7.28 -7.68
C ALA A 374 -13.07 -7.50 -8.42
N GLY A 375 -13.02 -8.10 -9.60
CA GLY A 375 -14.18 -8.29 -10.48
C GLY A 375 -14.24 -7.23 -11.59
N GLU A 376 -15.46 -6.77 -11.93
CA GLU A 376 -15.67 -5.84 -13.05
C GLU A 376 -15.02 -4.48 -12.79
N PRO A 377 -14.06 -4.03 -13.62
CA PRO A 377 -13.32 -2.80 -13.40
C PRO A 377 -14.09 -1.57 -13.88
N ASP A 378 -14.00 -0.46 -13.12
CA ASP A 378 -14.33 0.87 -13.66
C ASP A 378 -13.11 1.41 -14.44
N ARG A 379 -13.18 1.31 -15.77
CA ARG A 379 -12.09 1.69 -16.67
C ARG A 379 -11.86 3.19 -16.77
N ALA A 380 -12.84 4.00 -16.36
CA ALA A 380 -12.74 5.44 -16.38
C ALA A 380 -11.96 6.03 -15.20
N THR A 381 -11.50 5.20 -14.27
CA THR A 381 -10.82 5.64 -13.06
C THR A 381 -9.30 5.65 -13.18
N LEU A 382 -8.65 6.52 -12.40
CA LEU A 382 -7.20 6.60 -12.30
C LEU A 382 -6.75 7.04 -10.90
N ARG A 383 -5.54 6.62 -10.50
CA ARG A 383 -4.88 7.06 -9.27
C ARG A 383 -3.75 8.02 -9.58
N LEU A 384 -3.69 9.12 -8.83
CA LEU A 384 -2.60 10.07 -8.81
C LEU A 384 -1.91 10.06 -7.45
N CYS A 385 -0.57 10.06 -7.44
CA CYS A 385 0.25 10.24 -6.26
C CYS A 385 0.79 11.68 -6.26
N PHE A 386 0.56 12.43 -5.19
CA PHE A 386 0.96 13.84 -5.10
C PHE A 386 2.23 14.08 -4.27
N VAL A 387 2.86 13.04 -3.69
CA VAL A 387 3.87 13.26 -2.65
C VAL A 387 5.32 13.33 -3.14
N THR A 388 5.61 12.89 -4.36
CA THR A 388 6.99 12.83 -4.89
C THR A 388 7.41 14.06 -5.69
N GLN A 389 6.47 14.91 -6.10
CA GLN A 389 6.72 16.08 -6.91
C GLN A 389 6.56 17.35 -6.09
N THR A 390 7.32 18.39 -6.39
CA THR A 390 7.12 19.74 -5.83
C THR A 390 5.80 20.35 -6.34
N PRO A 391 5.24 21.37 -5.68
CA PRO A 391 4.03 22.05 -6.17
C PRO A 391 4.15 22.57 -7.63
N ASP A 392 5.31 23.07 -8.04
CA ASP A 392 5.55 23.55 -9.39
C ASP A 392 5.58 22.40 -10.40
N GLU A 393 6.25 21.29 -10.07
CA GLU A 393 6.24 20.08 -10.89
C GLU A 393 4.84 19.46 -10.97
N ILE A 394 4.03 19.54 -9.92
CA ILE A 394 2.63 19.10 -9.95
C ILE A 394 1.84 19.95 -10.94
N ALA A 395 1.97 21.28 -10.90
CA ALA A 395 1.28 22.17 -11.83
C ALA A 395 1.66 21.87 -13.29
N GLU A 396 2.95 21.69 -13.58
CA GLU A 396 3.44 21.32 -14.93
C GLU A 396 2.95 19.92 -15.32
N GLY A 397 3.01 18.93 -14.41
CA GLY A 397 2.53 17.58 -14.67
C GLY A 397 1.04 17.53 -14.99
N LEU A 398 0.22 18.33 -14.31
CA LEU A 398 -1.22 18.44 -14.59
C LEU A 398 -1.47 19.10 -15.98
N ARG A 399 -0.69 20.11 -16.36
CA ARG A 399 -0.77 20.71 -17.69
C ARG A 399 -0.45 19.67 -18.78
N ARG A 400 0.59 18.85 -18.59
CA ARG A 400 0.95 17.75 -19.50
C ARG A 400 -0.13 16.67 -19.54
N LEU A 401 -0.69 16.32 -18.39
CA LEU A 401 -1.79 15.36 -18.28
C LEU A 401 -2.99 15.79 -19.11
N GLY A 402 -3.40 17.06 -18.98
CA GLY A 402 -4.50 17.63 -19.77
C GLY A 402 -4.22 17.62 -21.28
N ALA A 403 -3.01 17.96 -21.70
CA ALA A 403 -2.60 17.87 -23.10
C ALA A 403 -2.66 16.43 -23.63
N GLY A 404 -2.12 15.46 -22.89
CA GLY A 404 -2.13 14.04 -23.26
C GLY A 404 -3.55 13.46 -23.36
N LEU A 405 -4.41 13.76 -22.40
CA LEU A 405 -5.81 13.31 -22.41
C LEU A 405 -6.60 13.96 -23.57
N GLY A 406 -6.34 15.23 -23.89
CA GLY A 406 -6.95 15.94 -25.01
C GLY A 406 -6.54 15.37 -26.38
N THR A 407 -5.27 15.01 -26.55
CA THR A 407 -4.74 14.40 -27.79
C THR A 407 -5.28 12.98 -27.97
N ALA A 408 -5.28 12.17 -26.94
CA ALA A 408 -5.80 10.80 -26.97
C ALA A 408 -7.29 10.74 -27.37
N ARG A 409 -8.12 11.68 -26.85
CA ARG A 409 -9.53 11.77 -27.21
C ARG A 409 -9.76 12.12 -28.68
N ARG A 410 -8.90 12.92 -29.29
CA ARG A 410 -8.99 13.25 -30.73
C ARG A 410 -8.62 12.04 -31.60
N ALA A 411 -7.63 11.26 -31.18
CA ALA A 411 -7.18 10.08 -31.91
C ALA A 411 -8.22 8.92 -31.89
N THR A 412 -8.98 8.77 -30.78
CA THR A 412 -10.04 7.77 -30.66
C THR A 412 -11.35 8.15 -31.35
N ARG A 413 -11.55 9.43 -31.71
CA ARG A 413 -12.62 9.90 -32.57
C ARG A 413 -12.15 9.90 -34.03
N LEU A 414 -11.86 8.74 -34.61
CA LEU A 414 -11.73 8.59 -36.07
C LEU A 414 -13.10 8.84 -36.72
N PRO A 415 -13.14 9.50 -37.91
CA PRO A 415 -14.39 9.87 -38.55
C PRO A 415 -15.20 8.63 -38.93
N SER A 416 -16.48 8.65 -38.58
CA SER A 416 -17.52 7.76 -39.10
C SER A 416 -17.67 7.93 -40.59
#